data_c10c15354818e2f58a29f2d502ed359e
#
_entry.id   c10c15354818e2f58a29f2d502ed359e
#
_cell.length_a   1.000
_cell.length_b   1.000
_cell.length_c   1.000
_cell.angle_alpha   90.00
_cell.angle_beta   90.00
_cell.angle_gamma   90.00
#
_symmetry.space_group_name_H-M   'P 1'
#
loop_
_entity.id
_entity.type
_entity.pdbx_description
1 polymer ?
#
loop_
_entity_poly.entity_id
_entity_poly.type
_entity_poly.pdbx_seq_one_letter_code
_entity_poly.pdbx_strand_id
1 'polypeptide(L)'
;MFALAAGCAPKQKPLTDYVNPLLGTATLWDSVDLGFKPTKRTWGAEVFPGSSLPNAMVQVSPVTKFHSGAGYQYEDSVIYGFTHTNKGHWNLCHIPLLPVTGTPLPGDYCSPYSHARESAAPGYYRVFLDRYGVDAELTSTLRCAFHKYTYPAGAQAALLADLQRSNEHVRAWDIRKEGDNAFAGW
;
A
#
# COMPACT_ATOMS: atom_id res chain seq x y z
N MET A 1 -17.93 52.95 -24.08
CA MET A 1 -18.22 51.96 -23.05
C MET A 1 -17.36 50.72 -23.39
N PHE A 2 -16.22 50.56 -22.73
CA PHE A 2 -15.33 49.39 -22.95
C PHE A 2 -15.65 48.33 -21.93
N ALA A 3 -16.10 47.17 -22.36
CA ALA A 3 -16.29 45.99 -21.51
C ALA A 3 -14.94 45.31 -21.37
N LEU A 4 -14.36 45.32 -20.17
CA LEU A 4 -13.22 44.47 -19.82
C LEU A 4 -13.76 43.03 -19.63
N ALA A 5 -13.47 42.15 -20.57
CA ALA A 5 -13.67 40.72 -20.39
C ALA A 5 -12.59 40.22 -19.38
N ALA A 6 -12.99 39.95 -18.16
CA ALA A 6 -12.17 39.25 -17.21
C ALA A 6 -12.04 37.78 -17.68
N GLY A 7 -10.96 37.49 -18.40
CA GLY A 7 -10.61 36.12 -18.76
C GLY A 7 -10.31 35.31 -17.49
N CYS A 8 -11.12 34.32 -17.17
CA CYS A 8 -10.76 33.29 -16.16
C CYS A 8 -9.49 32.58 -16.65
N ALA A 9 -8.35 32.89 -16.05
CA ALA A 9 -7.16 32.09 -16.25
C ALA A 9 -7.46 30.65 -15.77
N PRO A 10 -7.11 29.60 -16.51
CA PRO A 10 -7.32 28.23 -16.08
C PRO A 10 -6.59 28.02 -14.75
N LYS A 11 -7.31 27.51 -13.75
CA LYS A 11 -6.74 27.23 -12.43
C LYS A 11 -5.64 26.19 -12.60
N GLN A 12 -4.41 26.58 -12.35
CA GLN A 12 -3.26 25.69 -12.49
C GLN A 12 -3.43 24.52 -11.49
N LYS A 13 -3.33 23.29 -11.98
CA LYS A 13 -3.38 22.11 -11.12
C LYS A 13 -2.20 22.09 -10.14
N PRO A 14 -2.38 21.65 -8.90
CA PRO A 14 -1.27 21.37 -7.99
C PRO A 14 -0.23 20.46 -8.66
N LEU A 15 1.05 20.66 -8.39
CA LEU A 15 2.11 19.82 -8.99
C LEU A 15 1.98 18.34 -8.61
N THR A 16 1.43 18.04 -7.45
CA THR A 16 1.12 16.69 -7.00
C THR A 16 0.13 15.95 -7.90
N ASP A 17 -0.75 16.66 -8.62
CA ASP A 17 -1.72 16.06 -9.52
C ASP A 17 -1.09 15.51 -10.82
N TYR A 18 0.17 15.81 -11.05
CA TYR A 18 0.96 15.27 -12.18
C TYR A 18 1.76 14.01 -11.79
N VAL A 19 1.75 13.65 -10.53
CA VAL A 19 2.47 12.47 -10.02
C VAL A 19 1.51 11.28 -9.97
N ASN A 20 1.89 10.20 -10.65
CA ASN A 20 1.18 8.92 -10.56
C ASN A 20 2.04 7.91 -9.78
N PRO A 21 1.74 7.62 -8.50
CA PRO A 21 2.52 6.66 -7.70
C PRO A 21 2.42 5.21 -8.19
N LEU A 22 1.46 4.88 -9.04
CA LEU A 22 1.36 3.54 -9.66
C LEU A 22 2.32 3.37 -10.84
N LEU A 23 2.91 4.45 -11.35
CA LEU A 23 3.87 4.38 -12.43
C LEU A 23 5.13 3.64 -11.98
N GLY A 24 5.52 2.60 -12.72
CA GLY A 24 6.68 1.76 -12.41
C GLY A 24 6.39 0.61 -11.45
N THR A 25 5.14 0.41 -11.02
CA THR A 25 4.77 -0.74 -10.17
C THR A 25 4.50 -2.02 -10.98
N ALA A 26 4.29 -1.90 -12.28
CA ALA A 26 4.10 -3.04 -13.18
C ALA A 26 5.43 -3.72 -13.53
N THR A 27 5.35 -4.99 -13.89
CA THR A 27 6.51 -5.76 -14.35
C THR A 27 6.94 -5.28 -15.75
N LEU A 28 8.24 -5.12 -15.94
CA LEU A 28 8.81 -4.78 -17.24
C LEU A 28 8.89 -6.03 -18.12
N TRP A 29 8.16 -6.06 -19.20
CA TRP A 29 8.13 -7.16 -20.17
C TRP A 29 8.64 -6.75 -21.55
N ASP A 30 8.70 -5.46 -21.83
CA ASP A 30 9.07 -4.96 -23.14
C ASP A 30 10.56 -5.19 -23.39
N SER A 31 10.87 -6.02 -24.39
CA SER A 31 12.23 -6.32 -24.77
C SER A 31 12.97 -5.15 -25.42
N VAL A 32 12.22 -4.16 -25.93
CA VAL A 32 12.82 -2.93 -26.50
C VAL A 32 13.36 -2.07 -25.38
N ASP A 33 12.56 -1.83 -24.36
CA ASP A 33 12.96 -1.03 -23.18
C ASP A 33 14.08 -1.70 -22.38
N LEU A 34 14.04 -3.03 -22.27
CA LEU A 34 15.05 -3.80 -21.55
C LEU A 34 16.35 -4.03 -22.36
N GLY A 35 16.31 -3.89 -23.68
CA GLY A 35 17.43 -4.23 -24.53
C GLY A 35 17.73 -5.74 -24.65
N PHE A 36 16.89 -6.59 -24.05
CA PHE A 36 16.98 -8.05 -24.15
C PHE A 36 15.58 -8.67 -23.97
N LYS A 37 15.41 -9.90 -24.45
CA LYS A 37 14.16 -10.64 -24.27
C LYS A 37 14.15 -11.36 -22.92
N PRO A 38 13.31 -11.00 -21.96
CA PRO A 38 13.26 -11.68 -20.68
C PRO A 38 12.71 -13.10 -20.85
N THR A 39 13.34 -14.07 -20.21
CA THR A 39 12.87 -15.47 -20.16
C THR A 39 12.03 -15.78 -18.92
N LYS A 40 12.09 -14.89 -17.94
CA LYS A 40 11.32 -14.96 -16.69
C LYS A 40 10.75 -13.59 -16.40
N ARG A 41 9.71 -13.53 -15.54
CA ARG A 41 9.21 -12.27 -15.02
C ARG A 41 10.37 -11.45 -14.50
N THR A 42 10.66 -10.36 -15.17
CA THR A 42 11.68 -9.40 -14.71
C THR A 42 11.06 -8.54 -13.62
N TRP A 43 11.91 -7.92 -12.86
CA TRP A 43 11.51 -7.05 -11.77
C TRP A 43 10.74 -5.87 -12.33
N GLY A 44 9.73 -5.40 -11.61
CA GLY A 44 9.16 -4.09 -11.87
C GLY A 44 10.17 -3.00 -11.57
N ALA A 45 9.80 -1.75 -11.71
CA ALA A 45 10.66 -0.62 -11.35
C ALA A 45 10.90 -0.51 -9.83
N GLU A 46 10.44 -1.49 -9.06
CA GLU A 46 10.63 -1.62 -7.60
C GLU A 46 10.19 -0.38 -6.82
N VAL A 47 9.08 0.16 -7.22
CA VAL A 47 8.38 1.25 -6.53
C VAL A 47 7.07 0.74 -5.95
N PHE A 48 6.55 1.42 -4.96
CA PHE A 48 5.30 1.09 -4.29
C PHE A 48 4.32 2.28 -4.38
N PRO A 49 3.01 2.03 -4.45
CA PRO A 49 2.02 3.10 -4.60
C PRO A 49 1.63 3.77 -3.28
N GLY A 50 2.18 3.30 -2.16
CA GLY A 50 1.82 3.76 -0.83
C GLY A 50 2.32 5.15 -0.47
N SER A 51 2.15 5.51 0.79
CA SER A 51 2.54 6.82 1.32
C SER A 51 3.94 6.81 1.92
N SER A 52 4.74 7.80 1.55
CA SER A 52 6.03 8.09 2.18
C SER A 52 6.35 9.57 2.04
N LEU A 53 7.03 10.14 3.03
CA LEU A 53 7.64 11.47 2.93
C LEU A 53 9.12 11.34 2.52
N PRO A 54 9.72 12.39 1.96
CA PRO A 54 11.16 12.40 1.69
C PRO A 54 11.97 12.10 2.97
N ASN A 55 12.88 11.13 2.89
CA ASN A 55 13.73 10.69 4.00
C ASN A 55 12.96 10.14 5.23
N ALA A 56 11.74 9.66 5.05
CA ALA A 56 10.96 9.08 6.12
C ALA A 56 11.48 7.70 6.55
N MET A 57 11.30 7.37 7.82
CA MET A 57 11.48 6.00 8.32
C MET A 57 10.32 5.09 7.92
N VAL A 58 9.13 5.66 7.79
CA VAL A 58 7.90 4.93 7.47
C VAL A 58 7.57 5.10 6.00
N GLN A 59 7.35 3.97 5.34
CA GLN A 59 6.85 3.85 3.98
C GLN A 59 5.67 2.88 4.03
N VAL A 60 4.46 3.40 4.22
CA VAL A 60 3.28 2.55 4.33
C VAL A 60 2.81 2.12 2.95
N SER A 61 2.73 0.82 2.72
CA SER A 61 2.44 0.25 1.41
C SER A 61 1.63 -1.03 1.51
N PRO A 62 0.74 -1.31 0.52
CA PRO A 62 0.13 -2.62 0.39
C PRO A 62 1.19 -3.67 0.03
N VAL A 63 0.98 -4.88 0.52
CA VAL A 63 1.72 -6.09 0.14
C VAL A 63 0.82 -6.97 -0.70
N THR A 64 1.14 -7.12 -1.98
CA THR A 64 0.45 -8.01 -2.90
C THR A 64 1.21 -9.33 -3.10
N LYS A 65 2.52 -9.32 -2.78
CA LYS A 65 3.36 -10.50 -2.93
C LYS A 65 4.59 -10.42 -2.02
N PHE A 66 4.75 -11.44 -1.19
CA PHE A 66 5.99 -11.62 -0.44
C PHE A 66 7.14 -12.04 -1.38
N HIS A 67 8.36 -11.73 -1.00
CA HIS A 67 9.59 -11.96 -1.77
C HIS A 67 9.58 -11.31 -3.17
N SER A 68 8.89 -10.17 -3.28
CA SER A 68 8.98 -9.27 -4.43
C SER A 68 9.56 -7.93 -3.97
N GLY A 69 10.45 -7.31 -4.75
CA GLY A 69 11.21 -6.12 -4.35
C GLY A 69 10.41 -5.09 -3.52
N ALA A 70 9.52 -4.32 -4.12
CA ALA A 70 8.73 -3.33 -3.42
C ALA A 70 7.54 -3.90 -2.61
N GLY A 71 7.28 -5.20 -2.66
CA GLY A 71 6.14 -5.85 -1.99
C GLY A 71 4.80 -5.67 -2.70
N TYR A 72 4.73 -4.80 -3.69
CA TYR A 72 3.57 -4.55 -4.52
C TYR A 72 3.92 -4.77 -6.00
N GLN A 73 3.04 -5.41 -6.73
CA GLN A 73 3.10 -5.53 -8.18
C GLN A 73 1.72 -5.29 -8.78
N TYR A 74 1.65 -4.43 -9.79
CA TYR A 74 0.39 -4.00 -10.38
C TYR A 74 -0.46 -5.15 -10.94
N GLU A 75 0.16 -6.24 -11.43
CA GLU A 75 -0.56 -7.39 -12.00
C GLU A 75 -1.12 -8.34 -10.94
N ASP A 76 -0.79 -8.14 -9.67
CA ASP A 76 -1.32 -8.98 -8.61
C ASP A 76 -2.77 -8.60 -8.30
N SER A 77 -3.55 -9.56 -7.84
CA SER A 77 -5.00 -9.42 -7.64
C SER A 77 -5.43 -9.54 -6.17
N VAL A 78 -4.48 -9.70 -5.25
CA VAL A 78 -4.75 -9.86 -3.82
C VAL A 78 -3.83 -9.00 -2.97
N ILE A 79 -4.34 -8.55 -1.82
CA ILE A 79 -3.57 -7.83 -0.80
C ILE A 79 -3.53 -8.69 0.47
N TYR A 80 -2.33 -8.88 1.02
CA TYR A 80 -2.07 -9.60 2.27
C TYR A 80 -2.07 -8.68 3.50
N GLY A 81 -1.91 -7.39 3.31
CA GLY A 81 -1.90 -6.40 4.35
C GLY A 81 -1.11 -5.15 3.97
N PHE A 82 -0.94 -4.26 4.93
CA PHE A 82 -0.21 -3.01 4.78
C PHE A 82 0.99 -3.03 5.72
N THR A 83 2.17 -2.77 5.18
CA THR A 83 3.44 -2.77 5.92
C THR A 83 4.06 -1.37 5.98
N HIS A 84 5.04 -1.19 6.86
CA HIS A 84 5.56 0.13 7.21
C HIS A 84 7.07 0.26 7.00
N THR A 85 7.74 -0.81 6.66
CA THR A 85 9.21 -0.87 6.68
C THR A 85 9.78 -1.26 5.34
N ASN A 86 10.64 -0.39 4.81
CA ASN A 86 11.40 -0.65 3.60
C ASN A 86 12.89 -0.39 3.84
N LYS A 87 13.72 -1.08 3.09
CA LYS A 87 15.16 -0.85 3.01
C LYS A 87 15.48 -0.45 1.57
N GLY A 88 15.49 0.84 1.31
CA GLY A 88 15.55 1.34 -0.06
C GLY A 88 14.30 0.91 -0.83
N HIS A 89 14.48 0.24 -1.97
CA HIS A 89 13.41 -0.34 -2.77
C HIS A 89 12.86 -1.66 -2.21
N TRP A 90 13.59 -2.31 -1.29
CA TRP A 90 13.21 -3.60 -0.73
C TRP A 90 12.23 -3.43 0.43
N ASN A 91 10.99 -3.89 0.22
CA ASN A 91 10.00 -3.95 1.29
C ASN A 91 10.31 -5.13 2.19
N LEU A 92 10.53 -4.87 3.45
CA LEU A 92 10.79 -5.91 4.45
C LEU A 92 9.53 -6.72 4.79
N CYS A 93 8.34 -6.20 4.45
CA CYS A 93 7.04 -6.82 4.70
C CYS A 93 6.85 -7.24 6.17
N HIS A 94 7.40 -6.47 7.11
CA HIS A 94 7.25 -6.77 8.53
C HIS A 94 5.86 -6.38 9.01
N ILE A 95 5.27 -7.25 9.81
CA ILE A 95 4.01 -7.06 10.53
C ILE A 95 2.93 -6.49 9.58
N PRO A 96 2.52 -7.22 8.53
CA PRO A 96 1.42 -6.80 7.69
C PRO A 96 0.15 -6.65 8.52
N LEU A 97 -0.48 -5.48 8.45
CA LEU A 97 -1.76 -5.20 9.09
C LEU A 97 -2.87 -5.27 8.05
N LEU A 98 -3.85 -6.14 8.26
CA LEU A 98 -5.00 -6.27 7.38
C LEU A 98 -6.30 -6.04 8.15
N PRO A 99 -7.13 -5.04 7.78
CA PRO A 99 -8.47 -4.93 8.33
C PRO A 99 -9.35 -6.06 7.78
N VAL A 100 -10.04 -6.74 8.67
CA VAL A 100 -10.87 -7.91 8.34
C VAL A 100 -12.23 -7.83 9.01
N THR A 101 -13.21 -8.53 8.47
CA THR A 101 -14.50 -8.73 9.10
C THR A 101 -14.61 -10.18 9.58
N GLY A 102 -15.06 -10.36 10.82
CA GLY A 102 -15.13 -11.69 11.43
C GLY A 102 -13.74 -12.25 11.78
N THR A 103 -13.61 -13.56 11.75
CA THR A 103 -12.37 -14.30 12.09
C THR A 103 -11.85 -15.02 10.87
N PRO A 104 -10.80 -14.52 10.20
CA PRO A 104 -10.21 -15.22 9.06
C PRO A 104 -9.48 -16.48 9.49
N LEU A 105 -9.38 -17.46 8.59
CA LEU A 105 -8.61 -18.67 8.82
C LEU A 105 -7.10 -18.40 8.73
N PRO A 106 -6.28 -19.03 9.56
CA PRO A 106 -4.83 -18.94 9.44
C PRO A 106 -4.36 -19.37 8.04
N GLY A 107 -3.54 -18.54 7.40
CA GLY A 107 -2.99 -18.79 6.07
C GLY A 107 -3.92 -18.46 4.89
N ASP A 108 -5.22 -18.28 5.12
CA ASP A 108 -6.20 -17.86 4.11
C ASP A 108 -6.89 -16.57 4.56
N TYR A 109 -6.18 -15.45 4.49
CA TYR A 109 -6.71 -14.16 4.95
C TYR A 109 -6.59 -13.03 3.92
N CYS A 110 -5.83 -13.20 2.83
CA CYS A 110 -5.69 -12.15 1.83
C CYS A 110 -7.05 -11.74 1.23
N SER A 111 -7.13 -10.51 0.80
CA SER A 111 -8.32 -9.98 0.13
C SER A 111 -8.05 -9.73 -1.34
N PRO A 112 -8.91 -10.20 -2.25
CA PRO A 112 -8.96 -9.68 -3.60
C PRO A 112 -9.21 -8.17 -3.59
N TYR A 113 -8.73 -7.49 -4.62
CA TYR A 113 -8.99 -6.07 -4.87
C TYR A 113 -9.04 -5.78 -6.37
N SER A 114 -9.49 -4.59 -6.73
CA SER A 114 -9.56 -4.14 -8.12
C SER A 114 -8.96 -2.74 -8.24
N HIS A 115 -8.17 -2.51 -9.28
CA HIS A 115 -7.63 -1.19 -9.62
C HIS A 115 -8.72 -0.15 -9.90
N ALA A 116 -9.94 -0.57 -10.27
CA ALA A 116 -11.09 0.34 -10.39
C ALA A 116 -11.50 0.95 -9.04
N ARG A 117 -11.08 0.35 -7.93
CA ARG A 117 -11.32 0.80 -6.56
C ARG A 117 -10.03 1.02 -5.78
N GLU A 118 -8.95 1.29 -6.49
CA GLU A 118 -7.65 1.65 -5.97
C GLU A 118 -7.30 3.07 -6.40
N SER A 119 -6.68 3.84 -5.54
CA SER A 119 -6.15 5.15 -5.87
C SER A 119 -4.90 5.47 -5.08
N ALA A 120 -3.97 6.15 -5.73
CA ALA A 120 -2.72 6.58 -5.14
C ALA A 120 -2.44 8.04 -5.52
N ALA A 121 -1.95 8.81 -4.57
CA ALA A 121 -1.45 10.17 -4.75
C ALA A 121 -0.22 10.36 -3.86
N PRO A 122 0.64 11.38 -4.09
CA PRO A 122 1.74 11.66 -3.18
C PRO A 122 1.27 11.78 -1.73
N GLY A 123 1.76 10.91 -0.86
CA GLY A 123 1.40 10.87 0.55
C GLY A 123 0.04 10.24 0.89
N TYR A 124 -0.63 9.61 -0.06
CA TYR A 124 -1.94 9.01 0.16
C TYR A 124 -2.13 7.76 -0.71
N TYR A 125 -2.71 6.73 -0.11
CA TYR A 125 -3.12 5.51 -0.79
C TYR A 125 -4.49 5.07 -0.30
N ARG A 126 -5.33 4.54 -1.19
CA ARG A 126 -6.65 4.00 -0.87
C ARG A 126 -6.94 2.77 -1.71
N VAL A 127 -7.56 1.77 -1.09
CA VAL A 127 -8.03 0.57 -1.79
C VAL A 127 -9.24 -0.03 -1.07
N PHE A 128 -10.13 -0.64 -1.84
CA PHE A 128 -11.24 -1.41 -1.30
C PHE A 128 -10.89 -2.90 -1.27
N LEU A 129 -11.03 -3.51 -0.11
CA LEU A 129 -10.76 -4.93 0.13
C LEU A 129 -12.04 -5.74 -0.07
N ASP A 130 -12.14 -6.45 -1.19
CA ASP A 130 -13.37 -7.09 -1.66
C ASP A 130 -13.89 -8.16 -0.71
N ARG A 131 -13.00 -8.98 -0.16
CA ARG A 131 -13.36 -10.08 0.75
C ARG A 131 -14.02 -9.58 2.03
N TYR A 132 -13.58 -8.45 2.53
CA TYR A 132 -13.99 -7.93 3.84
C TYR A 132 -14.96 -6.76 3.73
N GLY A 133 -15.16 -6.22 2.52
CA GLY A 133 -15.98 -5.04 2.30
C GLY A 133 -15.41 -3.78 2.96
N VAL A 134 -14.10 -3.72 3.17
CA VAL A 134 -13.45 -2.63 3.90
C VAL A 134 -12.79 -1.66 2.94
N ASP A 135 -13.03 -0.38 3.15
CA ASP A 135 -12.30 0.70 2.50
C ASP A 135 -11.10 1.09 3.36
N ALA A 136 -9.90 0.93 2.84
CA ALA A 136 -8.64 1.19 3.53
C ALA A 136 -7.96 2.43 2.94
N GLU A 137 -7.70 3.43 3.78
CA GLU A 137 -7.01 4.68 3.45
C GLU A 137 -5.73 4.78 4.29
N LEU A 138 -4.62 5.14 3.65
CA LEU A 138 -3.30 5.19 4.27
C LEU A 138 -2.64 6.54 4.00
N THR A 139 -1.99 7.07 5.02
CA THR A 139 -1.06 8.20 4.91
C THR A 139 0.07 8.05 5.93
N SER A 140 1.09 8.88 5.84
CA SER A 140 2.26 8.77 6.72
C SER A 140 2.84 10.12 7.08
N THR A 141 3.55 10.14 8.19
CA THR A 141 4.50 11.19 8.58
C THR A 141 5.93 10.64 8.45
N LEU A 142 6.92 11.39 8.94
CA LEU A 142 8.31 10.92 8.94
C LEU A 142 8.52 9.61 9.73
N ARG A 143 7.71 9.35 10.76
CA ARG A 143 7.91 8.24 11.70
C ARG A 143 6.65 7.43 12.02
N CYS A 144 5.49 7.85 11.54
CA CYS A 144 4.22 7.20 11.84
C CYS A 144 3.44 6.94 10.55
N ALA A 145 2.74 5.82 10.50
CA ALA A 145 1.70 5.56 9.51
C ALA A 145 0.34 5.81 10.13
N PHE A 146 -0.56 6.35 9.33
CA PHE A 146 -1.96 6.47 9.66
C PHE A 146 -2.78 5.57 8.75
N HIS A 147 -3.63 4.76 9.36
CA HIS A 147 -4.57 3.89 8.68
C HIS A 147 -5.98 4.30 9.09
N LYS A 148 -6.84 4.47 8.10
CA LYS A 148 -8.27 4.62 8.32
C LYS A 148 -9.00 3.49 7.61
N TYR A 149 -9.79 2.74 8.36
CA TYR A 149 -10.56 1.62 7.86
C TYR A 149 -12.04 1.88 8.02
N THR A 150 -12.78 1.86 6.92
CA THR A 150 -14.24 1.99 6.92
C THR A 150 -14.83 0.62 6.70
N TYR A 151 -15.45 0.08 7.73
CA TYR A 151 -16.10 -1.23 7.73
C TYR A 151 -17.55 -1.15 7.29
N PRO A 152 -18.14 -2.24 6.75
CA PRO A 152 -19.57 -2.32 6.52
C PRO A 152 -20.37 -2.13 7.83
N ALA A 153 -21.52 -1.51 7.74
CA ALA A 153 -22.39 -1.33 8.90
C ALA A 153 -22.76 -2.68 9.53
N GLY A 154 -22.62 -2.77 10.85
CA GLY A 154 -22.93 -4.00 11.61
C GLY A 154 -21.90 -5.12 11.47
N ALA A 155 -20.82 -4.94 10.73
CA ALA A 155 -19.78 -5.94 10.63
C ALA A 155 -18.97 -6.04 11.94
N GLN A 156 -18.52 -7.26 12.25
CA GLN A 156 -17.55 -7.48 13.32
C GLN A 156 -16.16 -7.04 12.81
N ALA A 157 -15.80 -5.80 13.12
CA ALA A 157 -14.54 -5.22 12.73
C ALA A 157 -13.37 -5.82 13.53
N ALA A 158 -12.31 -6.19 12.84
CA ALA A 158 -11.08 -6.67 13.45
C ALA A 158 -9.86 -6.23 12.63
N LEU A 159 -8.69 -6.27 13.25
CA LEU A 159 -7.40 -6.04 12.61
C LEU A 159 -6.54 -7.29 12.80
N LEU A 160 -6.12 -7.88 11.70
CA LEU A 160 -5.18 -8.99 11.69
C LEU A 160 -3.77 -8.42 11.56
N ALA A 161 -2.87 -8.85 12.45
CA ALA A 161 -1.43 -8.63 12.35
C ALA A 161 -0.75 -9.97 12.07
N ASP A 162 -0.10 -10.12 10.91
CA ASP A 162 0.67 -11.32 10.60
C ASP A 162 2.09 -11.17 11.15
N LEU A 163 2.39 -11.92 12.20
CA LEU A 163 3.69 -11.89 12.87
C LEU A 163 4.64 -12.96 12.35
N GLN A 164 4.22 -13.79 11.40
CA GLN A 164 5.01 -14.90 10.88
C GLN A 164 5.53 -14.66 9.46
N ARG A 165 4.84 -13.82 8.67
CA ARG A 165 5.24 -13.55 7.29
C ARG A 165 6.04 -12.26 7.20
N SER A 166 7.16 -12.36 6.49
CA SER A 166 7.99 -11.22 6.13
C SER A 166 8.82 -11.61 4.90
N ASN A 167 9.51 -10.65 4.30
CA ASN A 167 10.50 -10.94 3.26
C ASN A 167 11.83 -11.42 3.85
N GLU A 168 11.94 -11.38 5.15
CA GLU A 168 13.10 -11.86 5.93
C GLU A 168 12.67 -13.02 6.85
N HIS A 169 13.63 -13.64 7.50
CA HIS A 169 13.37 -14.69 8.47
C HIS A 169 12.91 -14.09 9.80
N VAL A 170 11.64 -14.30 10.15
CA VAL A 170 11.15 -14.01 11.51
C VAL A 170 11.68 -15.06 12.46
N ARG A 171 12.54 -14.68 13.38
CA ARG A 171 13.15 -15.57 14.39
C ARG A 171 12.35 -15.63 15.68
N ALA A 172 11.81 -14.48 16.08
CA ALA A 172 11.00 -14.32 17.28
C ALA A 172 10.14 -13.06 17.14
N TRP A 173 9.08 -13.01 17.89
CA TRP A 173 8.23 -11.83 18.02
C TRP A 173 7.60 -11.83 19.40
N ASP A 174 7.23 -10.65 19.88
CA ASP A 174 6.42 -10.44 21.04
C ASP A 174 5.38 -9.37 20.76
N ILE A 175 4.18 -9.54 21.29
CA ILE A 175 3.12 -8.55 21.22
C ILE A 175 2.34 -8.54 22.52
N ARG A 176 2.14 -7.39 23.11
CA ARG A 176 1.38 -7.20 24.34
C ARG A 176 0.40 -6.05 24.21
N LYS A 177 -0.73 -6.19 24.85
CA LYS A 177 -1.69 -5.10 24.97
C LYS A 177 -1.19 -4.09 26.00
N GLU A 178 -1.19 -2.81 25.63
CA GLU A 178 -0.88 -1.68 26.51
C GLU A 178 -2.11 -0.78 26.67
N GLY A 179 -2.77 -0.84 27.81
CA GLY A 179 -4.02 -0.13 28.05
C GLY A 179 -5.17 -0.64 27.16
N ASP A 180 -6.12 0.23 26.83
CA ASP A 180 -7.31 -0.17 26.07
C ASP A 180 -7.15 0.00 24.56
N ASN A 181 -6.25 0.86 24.12
CA ASN A 181 -6.16 1.30 22.71
C ASN A 181 -4.77 1.12 22.11
N ALA A 182 -3.88 0.37 22.75
CA ALA A 182 -2.52 0.20 22.27
C ALA A 182 -2.04 -1.24 22.38
N PHE A 183 -1.19 -1.60 21.42
CA PHE A 183 -0.37 -2.78 21.45
C PHE A 183 1.08 -2.37 21.25
N ALA A 184 1.98 -2.99 21.96
CA ALA A 184 3.41 -2.85 21.78
C ALA A 184 4.04 -4.22 21.53
N GLY A 185 5.19 -4.22 20.84
CA GLY A 185 5.87 -5.47 20.53
C GLY A 185 7.17 -5.24 19.75
N TRP A 186 7.82 -6.33 19.44
CA TRP A 186 9.05 -6.36 18.65
C TRP A 186 9.11 -7.64 17.79
#